data_359475e0e39144b5c914a7b07b40b29e
#
_entry.id   359475e0e39144b5c914a7b07b40b29e
#
_cell.length_a   1.000
_cell.length_b   1.000
_cell.length_c   1.000
_cell.angle_alpha   90.00
_cell.angle_beta   90.00
_cell.angle_gamma   90.00
#
_symmetry.space_group_name_H-M   'P 1'
#
loop_
_entity.id
_entity.type
_entity.pdbx_description
1 polymer ?
#
loop_
_entity_poly.entity_id
_entity_poly.type
_entity_poly.pdbx_seq_one_letter_code
_entity_poly.pdbx_strand_id
1 'polypeptide(L)'
;MNHPGFASVASADRSRLRRPDLGSVSQWPAAYSVKLVRDAKEFRAALRLRYEVFNLELREGLQSSHSSGHDFDRFDAVVDHLIVKCAYSRRVVGTYRLQTGEMAARNLGYYSEREFDFAPYEPRRGQVLELGRACIHQDHRNTEVLMLLWKAIAHYGIQHGCRYLIGCSSLTSQDPAVGATVYSRMKKFVASQELQTQPQPGFGCDLSLAAPAESEEAKVPKLLRAYLTIGAQICGPPALDAEFGTIDFLTLLDLARVPNGMFSRVTRCQV
;
A
#
# COMPACT_ATOMS: atom_id res chain seq x y z
N MET A 1 72.32 -36.94 10.60
CA MET A 1 73.09 -36.43 9.51
C MET A 1 72.16 -35.97 8.37
N ASN A 2 72.24 -34.72 8.10
CA ASN A 2 71.71 -33.97 6.97
C ASN A 2 70.29 -34.16 6.41
N HIS A 3 69.46 -33.19 6.72
CA HIS A 3 68.31 -32.85 5.94
C HIS A 3 68.67 -32.14 4.62
N PRO A 4 67.91 -32.31 3.55
CA PRO A 4 67.69 -31.27 2.57
C PRO A 4 66.18 -30.87 2.57
N GLY A 5 65.77 -29.64 2.66
CA GLY A 5 65.86 -28.58 1.69
C GLY A 5 64.44 -28.26 1.22
N PHE A 6 63.71 -27.35 1.90
CA PHE A 6 62.41 -26.82 1.43
C PHE A 6 62.65 -25.95 0.21
N ALA A 7 62.07 -26.33 -0.94
CA ALA A 7 61.98 -25.52 -2.13
C ALA A 7 60.87 -24.46 -1.99
N SER A 8 61.24 -23.19 -2.17
CA SER A 8 60.39 -22.01 -2.24
C SER A 8 59.45 -22.11 -3.44
N VAL A 9 58.14 -22.08 -3.19
CA VAL A 9 57.15 -21.89 -4.25
C VAL A 9 56.91 -20.39 -4.43
N ALA A 10 57.20 -19.92 -5.63
CA ALA A 10 57.13 -18.54 -6.07
C ALA A 10 55.72 -17.93 -5.85
N SER A 11 55.69 -16.71 -5.31
CA SER A 11 54.52 -15.87 -5.17
C SER A 11 54.06 -15.44 -6.56
N ALA A 12 52.87 -15.90 -6.97
CA ALA A 12 52.21 -15.43 -8.17
C ALA A 12 51.66 -13.99 -7.92
N ASP A 13 52.12 -13.10 -8.79
CA ASP A 13 51.73 -11.69 -8.84
C ASP A 13 50.20 -11.54 -9.04
N ARG A 14 49.48 -11.07 -8.00
CA ARG A 14 48.05 -10.79 -8.03
C ARG A 14 47.70 -9.37 -8.49
N SER A 15 48.61 -8.65 -9.13
CA SER A 15 48.47 -7.24 -9.48
C SER A 15 47.76 -6.95 -10.81
N ARG A 16 47.23 -7.95 -11.55
CA ARG A 16 46.60 -7.73 -12.88
C ARG A 16 45.16 -8.19 -13.06
N LEU A 17 44.37 -8.25 -11.99
CA LEU A 17 42.90 -8.29 -12.15
C LEU A 17 42.39 -6.88 -12.18
N ARG A 18 42.33 -6.25 -13.37
CA ARG A 18 41.52 -5.07 -13.62
C ARG A 18 40.09 -5.40 -13.22
N ARG A 19 39.61 -4.75 -12.13
CA ARG A 19 38.18 -4.70 -11.83
C ARG A 19 37.51 -4.02 -13.03
N PRO A 20 36.41 -4.59 -13.60
CA PRO A 20 35.66 -3.87 -14.61
C PRO A 20 35.18 -2.55 -13.98
N ASP A 21 35.45 -1.47 -14.66
CA ASP A 21 34.94 -0.14 -14.37
C ASP A 21 33.42 -0.21 -14.47
N LEU A 22 32.74 -0.36 -13.33
CA LEU A 22 31.30 -0.24 -13.22
C LEU A 22 31.02 1.23 -13.39
N GLY A 23 30.79 1.63 -14.64
CA GLY A 23 30.47 2.96 -15.09
C GLY A 23 29.61 3.71 -14.08
N SER A 24 29.97 4.96 -13.87
CA SER A 24 29.43 5.94 -12.93
C SER A 24 27.96 5.74 -12.59
N VAL A 25 27.70 5.16 -11.40
CA VAL A 25 26.39 5.28 -10.73
C VAL A 25 26.14 6.78 -10.61
N SER A 26 25.04 7.27 -11.19
CA SER A 26 24.68 8.68 -11.23
C SER A 26 24.90 9.32 -9.85
N GLN A 27 25.74 10.34 -9.78
CA GLN A 27 26.07 11.11 -8.56
C GLN A 27 24.91 11.99 -8.07
N TRP A 28 23.73 11.89 -8.67
CA TRP A 28 22.56 12.65 -8.26
C TRP A 28 21.88 11.96 -7.09
N PRO A 29 21.54 12.68 -6.00
CA PRO A 29 20.74 12.14 -4.91
C PRO A 29 19.43 11.63 -5.48
N ALA A 30 18.93 10.50 -4.94
CA ALA A 30 17.63 9.96 -5.34
C ALA A 30 16.55 11.05 -5.25
N ALA A 31 15.72 11.19 -6.29
CA ALA A 31 14.69 12.22 -6.37
C ALA A 31 13.66 12.11 -5.22
N TYR A 32 13.51 10.91 -4.65
CA TYR A 32 12.57 10.63 -3.57
C TYR A 32 13.20 9.77 -2.47
N SER A 33 12.68 9.93 -1.25
CA SER A 33 12.98 9.07 -0.10
C SER A 33 11.69 8.61 0.57
N VAL A 34 11.68 7.39 1.10
CA VAL A 34 10.54 6.80 1.83
C VAL A 34 10.95 6.53 3.27
N LYS A 35 10.05 6.80 4.22
CA LYS A 35 10.26 6.52 5.64
C LYS A 35 8.96 6.55 6.44
N LEU A 36 8.98 6.02 7.66
CA LEU A 36 7.93 6.28 8.65
C LEU A 36 8.03 7.71 9.18
N VAL A 37 6.88 8.28 9.52
CA VAL A 37 6.77 9.57 10.21
C VAL A 37 7.46 9.47 11.57
N ARG A 38 8.27 10.50 11.92
CA ARG A 38 9.02 10.54 13.20
C ARG A 38 8.69 11.74 14.06
N ASP A 39 8.07 12.76 13.49
CA ASP A 39 7.76 14.00 14.21
C ASP A 39 6.41 14.60 13.81
N ALA A 40 5.94 15.54 14.63
CA ALA A 40 4.64 16.19 14.42
C ALA A 40 4.58 17.03 13.13
N LYS A 41 5.71 17.50 12.58
CA LYS A 41 5.74 18.25 11.33
C LYS A 41 5.47 17.33 10.15
N GLU A 42 6.11 16.16 10.12
CA GLU A 42 5.90 15.15 9.08
C GLU A 42 4.49 14.55 9.15
N PHE A 43 4.00 14.32 10.37
CA PHE A 43 2.63 13.88 10.60
C PHE A 43 1.62 14.87 10.00
N ARG A 44 1.70 16.16 10.37
CA ARG A 44 0.82 17.19 9.79
C ARG A 44 0.96 17.32 8.28
N ALA A 45 2.18 17.13 7.74
CA ALA A 45 2.39 17.19 6.29
C ALA A 45 1.71 16.01 5.56
N ALA A 46 1.69 14.81 6.15
CA ALA A 46 0.96 13.66 5.61
C ALA A 46 -0.56 13.93 5.63
N LEU A 47 -1.12 14.40 6.75
CA LEU A 47 -2.55 14.74 6.88
C LEU A 47 -2.97 15.86 5.89
N ARG A 48 -2.08 16.83 5.67
CA ARG A 48 -2.33 17.90 4.71
C ARG A 48 -2.35 17.38 3.27
N LEU A 49 -1.38 16.53 2.89
CA LEU A 49 -1.38 15.90 1.57
C LEU A 49 -2.67 15.11 1.33
N ARG A 50 -3.15 14.37 2.34
CA ARG A 50 -4.40 13.61 2.26
C ARG A 50 -5.59 14.53 2.02
N TYR A 51 -5.68 15.65 2.75
CA TYR A 51 -6.72 16.65 2.54
C TYR A 51 -6.67 17.25 1.12
N GLU A 52 -5.48 17.61 0.63
CA GLU A 52 -5.30 18.15 -0.72
C GLU A 52 -5.77 17.15 -1.79
N VAL A 53 -5.49 15.84 -1.61
CA VAL A 53 -5.86 14.81 -2.58
C VAL A 53 -7.33 14.40 -2.41
N PHE A 54 -7.76 14.03 -1.22
CA PHE A 54 -9.12 13.48 -1.04
C PHE A 54 -10.18 14.58 -1.10
N ASN A 55 -10.07 15.64 -0.29
CA ASN A 55 -11.11 16.63 -0.21
C ASN A 55 -11.10 17.64 -1.37
N LEU A 56 -9.92 18.13 -1.77
CA LEU A 56 -9.86 19.19 -2.78
C LEU A 56 -9.84 18.65 -4.22
N GLU A 57 -9.05 17.61 -4.48
CA GLU A 57 -8.91 17.07 -5.84
C GLU A 57 -10.03 16.07 -6.18
N LEU A 58 -10.20 15.02 -5.34
CA LEU A 58 -11.16 13.94 -5.60
C LEU A 58 -12.59 14.29 -5.16
N ARG A 59 -12.76 15.32 -4.31
CA ARG A 59 -14.04 15.74 -3.74
C ARG A 59 -14.72 14.63 -2.92
N GLU A 60 -13.91 13.82 -2.28
CA GLU A 60 -14.27 12.79 -1.31
C GLU A 60 -13.60 13.11 0.03
N GLY A 61 -13.66 12.19 1.02
CA GLY A 61 -13.01 12.39 2.31
C GLY A 61 -13.90 13.06 3.36
N LEU A 62 -13.36 13.14 4.59
CA LEU A 62 -14.12 13.58 5.74
C LEU A 62 -14.51 15.05 5.66
N GLN A 63 -15.80 15.38 5.89
CA GLN A 63 -16.29 16.76 5.92
C GLN A 63 -15.62 17.61 7.02
N SER A 64 -15.30 16.99 8.16
CA SER A 64 -14.57 17.64 9.27
C SER A 64 -13.20 18.17 8.86
N SER A 65 -12.57 17.61 7.83
CA SER A 65 -11.26 18.01 7.32
C SER A 65 -11.25 19.42 6.75
N HIS A 66 -12.39 19.95 6.29
CA HIS A 66 -12.47 21.30 5.72
C HIS A 66 -12.18 22.41 6.75
N SER A 67 -12.49 22.20 8.01
CA SER A 67 -12.23 23.19 9.06
C SER A 67 -10.76 23.33 9.44
N SER A 68 -9.99 22.24 9.31
CA SER A 68 -8.58 22.17 9.72
C SER A 68 -7.60 22.19 8.55
N GLY A 69 -8.05 21.84 7.33
CA GLY A 69 -7.21 21.58 6.17
C GLY A 69 -6.35 20.33 6.33
N HIS A 70 -6.76 19.38 7.17
CA HIS A 70 -6.09 18.12 7.43
C HIS A 70 -7.09 16.96 7.43
N ASP A 71 -6.85 15.91 6.68
CA ASP A 71 -7.62 14.66 6.78
C ASP A 71 -7.12 13.89 7.99
N PHE A 72 -7.89 13.95 9.08
CA PHE A 72 -7.56 13.31 10.34
C PHE A 72 -8.77 12.55 10.89
N ASP A 73 -8.54 11.32 11.33
CA ASP A 73 -9.52 10.54 12.09
C ASP A 73 -8.85 9.91 13.34
N ARG A 74 -9.67 9.26 14.18
CA ARG A 74 -9.18 8.66 15.44
C ARG A 74 -8.11 7.57 15.26
N PHE A 75 -8.08 6.89 14.11
CA PHE A 75 -7.10 5.86 13.83
C PHE A 75 -5.69 6.44 13.63
N ASP A 76 -5.58 7.69 13.17
CA ASP A 76 -4.29 8.32 12.92
C ASP A 76 -3.40 8.42 14.16
N ALA A 77 -4.01 8.39 15.36
CA ALA A 77 -3.26 8.43 16.63
C ALA A 77 -2.66 7.07 17.05
N VAL A 78 -3.09 5.97 16.42
CA VAL A 78 -2.77 4.60 16.87
C VAL A 78 -2.18 3.72 15.77
N VAL A 79 -1.84 4.30 14.62
CA VAL A 79 -1.25 3.61 13.47
C VAL A 79 0.06 4.25 13.04
N ASP A 80 0.86 3.53 12.25
CA ASP A 80 2.05 4.09 11.63
C ASP A 80 1.73 4.80 10.31
N HIS A 81 2.48 5.85 10.02
CA HIS A 81 2.36 6.63 8.79
C HIS A 81 3.61 6.52 7.94
N LEU A 82 3.47 5.99 6.74
CA LEU A 82 4.52 5.94 5.75
C LEU A 82 4.43 7.20 4.87
N ILE A 83 5.57 7.85 4.62
CA ILE A 83 5.64 9.03 3.75
C ILE A 83 6.74 8.90 2.71
N VAL A 84 6.48 9.43 1.52
CA VAL A 84 7.50 9.73 0.51
C VAL A 84 7.75 11.22 0.47
N LYS A 85 9.03 11.61 0.52
CA LYS A 85 9.48 13.01 0.40
C LYS A 85 10.21 13.22 -0.90
N CYS A 86 9.89 14.31 -1.59
CA CYS A 86 10.66 14.78 -2.74
C CYS A 86 11.93 15.50 -2.25
N ALA A 87 13.09 15.10 -2.76
CA ALA A 87 14.38 15.67 -2.38
C ALA A 87 14.51 17.17 -2.76
N TYR A 88 13.91 17.56 -3.88
CA TYR A 88 13.98 18.92 -4.40
C TYR A 88 13.06 19.90 -3.64
N SER A 89 11.78 19.56 -3.53
CA SER A 89 10.79 20.43 -2.86
C SER A 89 10.76 20.25 -1.35
N ARG A 90 11.38 19.21 -0.81
CA ARG A 90 11.31 18.75 0.59
C ARG A 90 9.88 18.47 1.11
N ARG A 91 8.89 18.47 0.21
CA ARG A 91 7.49 18.19 0.54
C ARG A 91 7.24 16.69 0.68
N VAL A 92 6.27 16.33 1.50
CA VAL A 92 5.64 15.00 1.48
C VAL A 92 4.77 14.95 0.23
N VAL A 93 4.99 13.92 -0.61
CA VAL A 93 4.33 13.77 -1.91
C VAL A 93 3.60 12.44 -2.07
N GLY A 94 3.75 11.53 -1.10
CA GLY A 94 3.02 10.27 -1.04
C GLY A 94 2.89 9.82 0.41
N THR A 95 1.80 9.11 0.74
CA THR A 95 1.56 8.57 2.08
C THR A 95 0.70 7.32 2.06
N TYR A 96 0.85 6.50 3.11
CA TYR A 96 -0.02 5.39 3.51
C TYR A 96 -0.14 5.33 5.03
N ARG A 97 -1.29 4.84 5.52
CA ARG A 97 -1.47 4.36 6.90
C ARG A 97 -1.16 2.87 6.95
N LEU A 98 -0.45 2.43 8.00
CA LEU A 98 -0.05 1.06 8.24
C LEU A 98 -0.52 0.63 9.63
N GLN A 99 -1.33 -0.43 9.71
CA GLN A 99 -1.86 -0.95 10.96
C GLN A 99 -1.69 -2.46 11.00
N THR A 100 -0.84 -2.97 11.90
CA THR A 100 -0.72 -4.42 12.11
C THR A 100 -1.92 -4.96 12.88
N GLY A 101 -2.21 -6.26 12.76
CA GLY A 101 -3.28 -6.88 13.53
C GLY A 101 -3.10 -6.76 15.04
N GLU A 102 -1.84 -6.67 15.50
CA GLU A 102 -1.55 -6.43 16.91
C GLU A 102 -1.91 -5.00 17.34
N MET A 103 -1.61 -3.99 16.50
CA MET A 103 -2.03 -2.60 16.74
C MET A 103 -3.55 -2.49 16.75
N ALA A 104 -4.23 -3.14 15.81
CA ALA A 104 -5.69 -3.18 15.77
C ALA A 104 -6.28 -3.80 17.05
N ALA A 105 -5.76 -4.95 17.48
CA ALA A 105 -6.24 -5.63 18.69
C ALA A 105 -6.05 -4.82 19.98
N ARG A 106 -4.99 -4.02 20.04
CA ARG A 106 -4.68 -3.19 21.24
C ARG A 106 -5.41 -1.85 21.28
N ASN A 107 -5.98 -1.40 20.16
CA ASN A 107 -6.56 -0.07 20.04
C ASN A 107 -8.01 -0.10 19.56
N LEU A 108 -8.26 0.25 18.30
CA LEU A 108 -9.60 0.56 17.79
C LEU A 108 -10.19 -0.52 16.87
N GLY A 109 -9.56 -1.68 16.73
CA GLY A 109 -9.86 -2.64 15.68
C GLY A 109 -9.26 -2.19 14.35
N TYR A 110 -9.57 -2.91 13.27
CA TYR A 110 -9.21 -2.45 11.93
C TYR A 110 -10.15 -1.34 11.46
N TYR A 111 -9.65 -0.44 10.62
CA TYR A 111 -10.49 0.59 10.01
C TYR A 111 -11.60 -0.03 9.14
N SER A 112 -11.24 -1.02 8.34
CA SER A 112 -12.17 -1.67 7.41
C SER A 112 -13.22 -2.56 8.11
N GLU A 113 -13.06 -2.90 9.40
CA GLU A 113 -14.10 -3.59 10.21
C GLU A 113 -15.39 -2.77 10.34
N ARG A 114 -15.34 -1.47 10.10
CA ARG A 114 -16.54 -0.62 10.12
C ARG A 114 -17.47 -0.93 8.95
N GLU A 115 -16.91 -1.40 7.85
CA GLU A 115 -17.59 -1.60 6.57
C GLU A 115 -17.74 -3.08 6.20
N PHE A 116 -16.84 -3.93 6.69
CA PHE A 116 -16.79 -5.36 6.34
C PHE A 116 -16.70 -6.25 7.57
N ASP A 117 -17.29 -7.44 7.48
CA ASP A 117 -17.10 -8.47 8.50
C ASP A 117 -15.66 -9.00 8.47
N PHE A 118 -14.93 -8.89 9.58
CA PHE A 118 -13.55 -9.35 9.69
C PHE A 118 -13.39 -10.73 10.32
N ALA A 119 -14.48 -11.42 10.66
CA ALA A 119 -14.43 -12.77 11.20
C ALA A 119 -13.55 -13.75 10.38
N PRO A 120 -13.53 -13.73 9.03
CA PRO A 120 -12.65 -14.60 8.25
C PRO A 120 -11.14 -14.34 8.47
N TYR A 121 -10.77 -13.16 8.94
CA TYR A 121 -9.36 -12.76 9.13
C TYR A 121 -8.86 -12.93 10.56
N GLU A 122 -9.75 -13.10 11.55
CA GLU A 122 -9.40 -13.28 12.95
C GLU A 122 -8.38 -14.40 13.21
N PRO A 123 -8.51 -15.60 12.59
CA PRO A 123 -7.52 -16.66 12.77
C PRO A 123 -6.11 -16.30 12.25
N ARG A 124 -6.02 -15.24 11.43
CA ARG A 124 -4.79 -14.77 10.78
C ARG A 124 -4.37 -13.35 11.25
N ARG A 125 -5.03 -12.81 12.28
CA ARG A 125 -4.84 -11.43 12.77
C ARG A 125 -3.36 -11.05 12.89
N GLY A 126 -2.51 -11.89 13.50
CA GLY A 126 -1.08 -11.63 13.65
C GLY A 126 -0.29 -11.58 12.33
N GLN A 127 -0.90 -11.96 11.21
CA GLN A 127 -0.29 -11.95 9.87
C GLN A 127 -0.90 -10.88 8.95
N VAL A 128 -1.81 -10.05 9.45
CA VAL A 128 -2.49 -9.00 8.68
C VAL A 128 -1.84 -7.65 8.90
N LEU A 129 -1.59 -6.94 7.81
CA LEU A 129 -1.24 -5.54 7.77
C LEU A 129 -2.34 -4.80 7.01
N GLU A 130 -3.10 -3.97 7.69
CA GLU A 130 -4.08 -3.10 7.06
C GLU A 130 -3.41 -1.85 6.50
N LEU A 131 -3.78 -1.51 5.27
CA LEU A 131 -3.31 -0.36 4.51
C LEU A 131 -4.47 0.61 4.29
N GLY A 132 -4.25 1.88 4.59
CA GLY A 132 -5.28 2.89 4.39
C GLY A 132 -4.74 4.25 3.97
N ARG A 133 -5.63 5.16 3.62
CA ARG A 133 -5.32 6.55 3.24
C ARG A 133 -4.18 6.68 2.23
N ALA A 134 -4.19 5.81 1.20
CA ALA A 134 -3.22 5.78 0.12
C ALA A 134 -3.38 7.00 -0.79
N CYS A 135 -2.41 7.90 -0.83
CA CYS A 135 -2.45 8.97 -1.82
C CYS A 135 -1.06 9.43 -2.25
N ILE A 136 -1.00 9.95 -3.49
CA ILE A 136 0.18 10.58 -4.08
C ILE A 136 -0.26 11.91 -4.69
N HIS A 137 0.49 12.98 -4.42
CA HIS A 137 0.25 14.29 -5.01
C HIS A 137 0.23 14.19 -6.55
N GLN A 138 -0.70 14.88 -7.21
CA GLN A 138 -0.94 14.75 -8.65
C GLN A 138 0.33 14.88 -9.51
N ASP A 139 1.21 15.84 -9.20
CA ASP A 139 2.45 16.09 -9.95
C ASP A 139 3.54 15.03 -9.72
N HIS A 140 3.33 14.13 -8.78
CA HIS A 140 4.27 13.08 -8.38
C HIS A 140 3.72 11.66 -8.61
N ARG A 141 2.58 11.51 -9.31
CA ARG A 141 1.98 10.20 -9.66
C ARG A 141 2.76 9.50 -10.77
N ASN A 142 3.92 8.98 -10.40
CA ASN A 142 4.80 8.21 -11.28
C ASN A 142 5.12 6.85 -10.67
N THR A 143 5.69 5.97 -11.49
CA THR A 143 6.04 4.60 -11.08
C THR A 143 7.08 4.57 -9.96
N GLU A 144 8.01 5.54 -9.91
CA GLU A 144 9.06 5.57 -8.89
C GLU A 144 8.47 5.76 -7.49
N VAL A 145 7.60 6.77 -7.30
CA VAL A 145 6.94 7.04 -6.01
C VAL A 145 6.07 5.87 -5.59
N LEU A 146 5.28 5.31 -6.52
CA LEU A 146 4.42 4.15 -6.25
C LEU A 146 5.24 2.94 -5.81
N MET A 147 6.32 2.63 -6.51
CA MET A 147 7.19 1.50 -6.19
C MET A 147 7.96 1.70 -4.88
N LEU A 148 8.33 2.92 -4.52
CA LEU A 148 8.93 3.21 -3.21
C LEU A 148 7.95 2.90 -2.09
N LEU A 149 6.69 3.36 -2.20
CA LEU A 149 5.64 3.05 -1.23
C LEU A 149 5.43 1.54 -1.11
N TRP A 150 5.22 0.83 -2.21
CA TRP A 150 4.95 -0.61 -2.18
C TRP A 150 6.10 -1.44 -1.63
N LYS A 151 7.34 -1.09 -1.97
CA LYS A 151 8.53 -1.75 -1.40
C LYS A 151 8.63 -1.52 0.10
N ALA A 152 8.41 -0.29 0.57
CA ALA A 152 8.45 0.02 1.98
C ALA A 152 7.33 -0.69 2.76
N ILE A 153 6.11 -0.76 2.21
CA ILE A 153 4.99 -1.52 2.77
C ILE A 153 5.34 -3.01 2.89
N ALA A 154 5.86 -3.62 1.81
CA ALA A 154 6.24 -5.03 1.83
C ALA A 154 7.34 -5.31 2.86
N HIS A 155 8.34 -4.43 2.94
CA HIS A 155 9.41 -4.53 3.94
C HIS A 155 8.88 -4.41 5.36
N TYR A 156 8.03 -3.40 5.63
CA TYR A 156 7.36 -3.23 6.91
C TYR A 156 6.54 -4.47 7.29
N GLY A 157 5.73 -4.99 6.36
CA GLY A 157 4.93 -6.19 6.58
C GLY A 157 5.80 -7.40 6.95
N ILE A 158 6.87 -7.66 6.20
CA ILE A 158 7.81 -8.76 6.48
C ILE A 158 8.46 -8.60 7.85
N GLN A 159 8.91 -7.40 8.22
CA GLN A 159 9.52 -7.13 9.53
C GLN A 159 8.56 -7.39 10.70
N HIS A 160 7.25 -7.19 10.49
CA HIS A 160 6.21 -7.43 11.50
C HIS A 160 5.55 -8.81 11.37
N GLY A 161 6.11 -9.74 10.57
CA GLY A 161 5.56 -11.07 10.40
C GLY A 161 4.22 -11.11 9.63
N CYS A 162 3.87 -10.02 8.95
CA CYS A 162 2.64 -9.93 8.18
C CYS A 162 2.81 -10.61 6.82
N ARG A 163 1.83 -11.43 6.46
CA ARG A 163 1.72 -12.09 5.17
C ARG A 163 0.66 -11.45 4.27
N TYR A 164 -0.42 -10.99 4.87
CA TYR A 164 -1.58 -10.47 4.16
C TYR A 164 -1.64 -8.95 4.27
N LEU A 165 -1.58 -8.27 3.13
CA LEU A 165 -1.86 -6.84 3.05
C LEU A 165 -3.34 -6.69 2.71
N ILE A 166 -4.10 -5.97 3.53
CA ILE A 166 -5.55 -5.80 3.36
C ILE A 166 -5.90 -4.31 3.44
N GLY A 167 -6.98 -3.90 2.77
CA GLY A 167 -7.49 -2.53 2.89
C GLY A 167 -8.54 -2.21 1.86
N CYS A 168 -9.30 -1.15 2.10
CA CYS A 168 -10.29 -0.63 1.19
C CYS A 168 -9.65 0.01 -0.04
N SER A 169 -10.11 -0.37 -1.21
CA SER A 169 -9.78 0.24 -2.50
C SER A 169 -11.00 0.96 -3.03
N SER A 170 -10.96 2.28 -3.00
CA SER A 170 -12.12 3.12 -3.18
C SER A 170 -12.40 3.47 -4.64
N LEU A 171 -13.68 3.56 -4.96
CA LEU A 171 -14.25 4.14 -6.18
C LEU A 171 -14.97 5.42 -5.78
N THR A 172 -14.60 6.55 -6.40
CA THR A 172 -15.22 7.86 -6.16
C THR A 172 -16.64 7.89 -6.75
N SER A 173 -17.59 7.30 -6.03
CA SER A 173 -19.02 7.24 -6.37
C SER A 173 -19.84 6.96 -5.12
N GLN A 174 -21.09 7.40 -5.13
CA GLN A 174 -22.10 7.06 -4.12
C GLN A 174 -23.29 6.32 -4.76
N ASP A 175 -23.18 5.94 -6.03
CA ASP A 175 -24.21 5.16 -6.74
C ASP A 175 -23.95 3.65 -6.58
N PRO A 176 -24.81 2.90 -5.85
CA PRO A 176 -24.68 1.47 -5.66
C PRO A 176 -24.63 0.67 -6.97
N ALA A 177 -25.32 1.16 -8.04
CA ALA A 177 -25.32 0.50 -9.33
C ALA A 177 -23.94 0.52 -9.99
N VAL A 178 -23.18 1.60 -9.82
CA VAL A 178 -21.79 1.71 -10.27
C VAL A 178 -20.91 0.70 -9.52
N GLY A 179 -21.07 0.60 -8.18
CA GLY A 179 -20.35 -0.37 -7.36
C GLY A 179 -20.63 -1.82 -7.76
N ALA A 180 -21.91 -2.17 -7.93
CA ALA A 180 -22.35 -3.48 -8.40
C ALA A 180 -21.79 -3.83 -9.77
N THR A 181 -21.77 -2.86 -10.70
CA THR A 181 -21.25 -3.04 -12.06
C THR A 181 -19.74 -3.24 -12.06
N VAL A 182 -18.99 -2.45 -11.30
CA VAL A 182 -17.53 -2.63 -11.15
C VAL A 182 -17.21 -3.99 -10.53
N TYR A 183 -17.96 -4.40 -9.49
CA TYR A 183 -17.79 -5.71 -8.87
C TYR A 183 -18.02 -6.86 -9.86
N SER A 184 -19.07 -6.78 -10.69
CA SER A 184 -19.36 -7.81 -11.68
C SER A 184 -18.20 -8.05 -12.65
N ARG A 185 -17.49 -6.98 -13.02
CA ARG A 185 -16.30 -7.04 -13.90
C ARG A 185 -15.06 -7.61 -13.20
N MET A 186 -15.04 -7.55 -11.87
CA MET A 186 -13.91 -8.04 -11.06
C MET A 186 -14.10 -9.45 -10.51
N LYS A 187 -15.19 -10.16 -10.85
CA LYS A 187 -15.49 -11.52 -10.32
C LYS A 187 -14.35 -12.52 -10.47
N LYS A 188 -13.54 -12.41 -11.53
CA LYS A 188 -12.38 -13.28 -11.75
C LYS A 188 -11.23 -13.05 -10.76
N PHE A 189 -11.27 -11.94 -10.02
CA PHE A 189 -10.28 -11.58 -9.00
C PHE A 189 -10.78 -11.82 -7.59
N VAL A 190 -11.96 -12.41 -7.41
CA VAL A 190 -12.50 -12.71 -6.08
C VAL A 190 -11.63 -13.76 -5.39
N ALA A 191 -11.36 -13.53 -4.12
CA ALA A 191 -10.53 -14.38 -3.27
C ALA A 191 -11.16 -15.77 -3.09
N SER A 192 -10.36 -16.74 -2.63
CA SER A 192 -10.85 -18.05 -2.20
C SER A 192 -11.86 -17.92 -1.05
N GLN A 193 -12.76 -18.87 -0.93
CA GLN A 193 -13.91 -18.80 -0.03
C GLN A 193 -13.52 -18.48 1.43
N GLU A 194 -12.40 -19.00 1.91
CA GLU A 194 -11.88 -18.77 3.27
C GLU A 194 -11.34 -17.35 3.52
N LEU A 195 -11.21 -16.53 2.48
CA LEU A 195 -10.78 -15.13 2.53
C LEU A 195 -11.88 -14.17 2.07
N GLN A 196 -13.08 -14.69 1.77
CA GLN A 196 -14.22 -13.86 1.41
C GLN A 196 -14.91 -13.31 2.65
N THR A 197 -15.46 -12.12 2.50
CA THR A 197 -16.26 -11.42 3.51
C THR A 197 -17.48 -10.76 2.88
N GLN A 198 -18.31 -10.20 3.73
CA GLN A 198 -19.49 -9.42 3.34
C GLN A 198 -19.42 -8.03 3.95
N PRO A 199 -20.01 -7.01 3.29
CA PRO A 199 -20.24 -5.73 3.93
C PRO A 199 -21.05 -5.87 5.21
N GLN A 200 -20.77 -5.01 6.19
CA GLN A 200 -21.58 -4.87 7.40
C GLN A 200 -23.03 -4.48 7.04
N PRO A 201 -24.02 -4.81 7.90
CA PRO A 201 -25.39 -4.38 7.69
C PRO A 201 -25.50 -2.86 7.46
N GLY A 202 -26.16 -2.48 6.37
CA GLY A 202 -26.33 -1.10 5.96
C GLY A 202 -25.24 -0.51 5.05
N PHE A 203 -24.12 -1.24 4.83
CA PHE A 203 -23.07 -0.79 3.93
C PHE A 203 -23.11 -1.45 2.54
N GLY A 204 -23.79 -2.58 2.38
CA GLY A 204 -23.76 -3.35 1.13
C GLY A 204 -24.38 -2.62 -0.06
N CYS A 205 -23.76 -2.67 -1.22
CA CYS A 205 -24.37 -2.28 -2.48
C CYS A 205 -25.34 -3.38 -2.97
N ASP A 206 -26.49 -2.98 -3.50
CA ASP A 206 -27.42 -3.93 -4.14
C ASP A 206 -26.85 -4.42 -5.46
N LEU A 207 -26.42 -5.69 -5.48
CA LEU A 207 -25.78 -6.29 -6.66
C LEU A 207 -26.75 -6.54 -7.82
N SER A 208 -28.07 -6.49 -7.58
CA SER A 208 -29.08 -6.62 -8.65
C SER A 208 -29.10 -5.42 -9.60
N LEU A 209 -28.54 -4.28 -9.15
CA LEU A 209 -28.43 -3.05 -9.93
C LEU A 209 -27.27 -3.05 -10.93
N ALA A 210 -26.49 -4.13 -11.01
CA ALA A 210 -25.36 -4.20 -11.94
C ALA A 210 -25.80 -4.02 -13.39
N ALA A 211 -25.26 -3.01 -14.06
CA ALA A 211 -25.47 -2.81 -15.48
C ALA A 211 -24.75 -3.88 -16.33
N PRO A 212 -25.15 -4.11 -17.59
CA PRO A 212 -24.45 -5.00 -18.50
C PRO A 212 -22.95 -4.67 -18.59
N ALA A 213 -22.09 -5.67 -18.79
CA ALA A 213 -20.64 -5.55 -18.75
C ALA A 213 -20.05 -4.51 -19.72
N GLU A 214 -20.80 -4.11 -20.73
CA GLU A 214 -20.39 -3.21 -21.82
C GLU A 214 -20.64 -1.73 -21.52
N SER A 215 -21.28 -1.38 -20.39
CA SER A 215 -21.55 0.03 -20.05
C SER A 215 -20.24 0.78 -19.77
N GLU A 216 -19.97 1.90 -20.46
CA GLU A 216 -18.71 2.68 -20.28
C GLU A 216 -18.58 3.36 -18.92
N GLU A 217 -19.68 3.50 -18.18
CA GLU A 217 -19.79 4.35 -16.98
C GLU A 217 -19.04 3.82 -15.76
N ALA A 218 -18.74 2.52 -15.67
CA ALA A 218 -18.13 1.91 -14.51
C ALA A 218 -16.70 1.43 -14.78
N LYS A 219 -15.71 2.33 -14.70
CA LYS A 219 -14.29 1.98 -14.89
C LYS A 219 -13.67 1.55 -13.57
N VAL A 220 -12.97 0.41 -13.55
CA VAL A 220 -12.15 0.01 -12.41
C VAL A 220 -11.08 1.08 -12.15
N PRO A 221 -10.94 1.61 -10.92
CA PRO A 221 -9.94 2.63 -10.60
C PRO A 221 -8.52 2.22 -10.96
N LYS A 222 -7.69 3.18 -11.38
CA LYS A 222 -6.31 2.90 -11.83
C LYS A 222 -5.47 2.21 -10.76
N LEU A 223 -5.59 2.64 -9.50
CA LEU A 223 -4.84 2.07 -8.39
C LEU A 223 -5.29 0.63 -8.09
N LEU A 224 -6.61 0.37 -8.08
CA LEU A 224 -7.16 -0.97 -7.89
C LEU A 224 -6.70 -1.91 -9.03
N ARG A 225 -6.71 -1.46 -10.28
CA ARG A 225 -6.15 -2.24 -11.41
C ARG A 225 -4.67 -2.59 -11.20
N ALA A 226 -3.89 -1.64 -10.69
CA ALA A 226 -2.49 -1.89 -10.40
C ALA A 226 -2.32 -2.96 -9.31
N TYR A 227 -3.13 -2.93 -8.24
CA TYR A 227 -3.14 -4.00 -7.23
C TYR A 227 -3.52 -5.36 -7.80
N LEU A 228 -4.58 -5.43 -8.61
CA LEU A 228 -5.00 -6.68 -9.25
C LEU A 228 -3.91 -7.25 -10.18
N THR A 229 -3.14 -6.39 -10.84
CA THR A 229 -2.02 -6.82 -11.72
C THR A 229 -0.88 -7.47 -10.93
N ILE A 230 -0.65 -7.09 -9.69
CA ILE A 230 0.37 -7.70 -8.81
C ILE A 230 -0.15 -8.89 -8.01
N GLY A 231 -1.39 -9.33 -8.24
CA GLY A 231 -1.97 -10.52 -7.63
C GLY A 231 -2.89 -10.25 -6.45
N ALA A 232 -3.28 -8.99 -6.20
CA ALA A 232 -4.31 -8.71 -5.21
C ALA A 232 -5.66 -9.30 -5.63
N GLN A 233 -6.49 -9.62 -4.65
CA GLN A 233 -7.81 -10.22 -4.81
C GLN A 233 -8.86 -9.35 -4.14
N ILE A 234 -10.11 -9.44 -4.60
CA ILE A 234 -11.28 -8.78 -4.00
C ILE A 234 -11.91 -9.75 -3.01
N CYS A 235 -12.11 -9.32 -1.77
CA CYS A 235 -12.59 -10.19 -0.71
C CYS A 235 -14.12 -10.40 -0.70
N GLY A 236 -14.88 -9.68 -1.52
CA GLY A 236 -16.34 -9.84 -1.56
C GLY A 236 -17.05 -8.65 -2.23
N PRO A 237 -18.36 -8.56 -2.04
CA PRO A 237 -19.17 -7.44 -2.53
C PRO A 237 -18.68 -6.09 -1.99
N PRO A 238 -18.92 -4.98 -2.73
CA PRO A 238 -18.51 -3.64 -2.29
C PRO A 238 -19.39 -3.10 -1.16
N ALA A 239 -18.79 -2.21 -0.36
CA ALA A 239 -19.45 -1.43 0.66
C ALA A 239 -19.59 0.04 0.23
N LEU A 240 -20.67 0.70 0.64
CA LEU A 240 -20.91 2.13 0.44
C LEU A 240 -20.44 2.90 1.69
N ASP A 241 -19.33 3.63 1.59
CA ASP A 241 -18.87 4.56 2.64
C ASP A 241 -19.47 5.95 2.40
N ALA A 242 -20.61 6.21 3.01
CA ALA A 242 -21.29 7.51 2.92
C ALA A 242 -20.53 8.62 3.65
N GLU A 243 -19.71 8.31 4.66
CA GLU A 243 -18.94 9.29 5.44
C GLU A 243 -17.76 9.83 4.62
N PHE A 244 -17.05 8.94 3.90
CA PHE A 244 -15.93 9.32 3.07
C PHE A 244 -16.33 9.71 1.64
N GLY A 245 -17.51 9.27 1.20
CA GLY A 245 -18.06 9.58 -0.13
C GLY A 245 -17.60 8.60 -1.20
N THR A 246 -17.37 7.33 -0.86
CA THR A 246 -16.82 6.30 -1.75
C THR A 246 -17.64 5.02 -1.74
N ILE A 247 -17.34 4.15 -2.72
CA ILE A 247 -17.69 2.73 -2.69
C ILE A 247 -16.40 1.95 -2.56
N ASP A 248 -16.30 1.11 -1.53
CA ASP A 248 -15.08 0.44 -1.16
C ASP A 248 -15.10 -1.06 -1.50
N PHE A 249 -14.00 -1.54 -2.03
CA PHE A 249 -13.74 -2.95 -2.28
C PHE A 249 -12.66 -3.42 -1.31
N LEU A 250 -12.99 -4.31 -0.38
CA LEU A 250 -11.95 -4.89 0.47
C LEU A 250 -11.01 -5.74 -0.40
N THR A 251 -9.76 -5.32 -0.44
CA THR A 251 -8.71 -5.87 -1.30
C THR A 251 -7.65 -6.53 -0.45
N LEU A 252 -7.20 -7.73 -0.83
CA LEU A 252 -6.18 -8.51 -0.12
C LEU A 252 -5.05 -8.90 -1.08
N LEU A 253 -3.81 -8.71 -0.66
CA LEU A 253 -2.61 -9.21 -1.33
C LEU A 253 -1.88 -10.18 -0.41
N ASP A 254 -1.70 -11.44 -0.85
CA ASP A 254 -0.85 -12.42 -0.17
C ASP A 254 0.61 -12.25 -0.62
N LEU A 255 1.46 -11.74 0.25
CA LEU A 255 2.89 -11.52 -0.05
C LEU A 255 3.62 -12.79 -0.44
N ALA A 256 3.17 -13.96 0.01
CA ALA A 256 3.77 -15.24 -0.37
C ALA A 256 3.48 -15.63 -1.84
N ARG A 257 2.50 -15.00 -2.48
CA ARG A 257 2.12 -15.23 -3.89
C ARG A 257 2.67 -14.17 -4.84
N VAL A 258 3.26 -13.10 -4.33
CA VAL A 258 3.87 -12.06 -5.17
C VAL A 258 5.13 -12.64 -5.84
N PRO A 259 5.31 -12.46 -7.16
CA PRO A 259 6.48 -13.01 -7.87
C PRO A 259 7.80 -12.56 -7.22
N ASN A 260 8.70 -13.52 -7.00
CA ASN A 260 10.07 -13.27 -6.52
C ASN A 260 10.75 -12.29 -7.46
N GLY A 261 11.12 -11.11 -6.97
CA GLY A 261 11.77 -10.07 -7.77
C GLY A 261 11.04 -8.73 -7.78
N MET A 262 9.73 -8.70 -7.61
CA MET A 262 8.98 -7.42 -7.57
C MET A 262 9.42 -6.57 -6.37
N PHE A 263 9.69 -7.18 -5.23
CA PHE A 263 10.16 -6.53 -4.01
C PHE A 263 11.62 -6.83 -3.63
N SER A 264 12.35 -7.63 -4.43
CA SER A 264 13.69 -8.14 -4.10
C SER A 264 14.83 -7.11 -4.11
N ARG A 265 14.57 -5.82 -4.44
CA ARG A 265 15.57 -4.75 -4.40
C ARG A 265 15.33 -3.75 -3.27
N VAL A 266 14.94 -4.23 -2.09
CA VAL A 266 14.66 -3.35 -0.91
C VAL A 266 15.89 -3.13 -0.02
N THR A 267 17.10 -3.30 -0.51
CA THR A 267 18.33 -3.21 0.29
C THR A 267 18.73 -1.79 0.75
N ARG A 268 17.90 -0.77 0.54
CA ARG A 268 18.17 0.62 0.99
C ARG A 268 16.92 1.40 1.46
N CYS A 269 15.96 0.75 2.11
CA CYS A 269 14.95 1.48 2.87
C CYS A 269 15.36 1.49 4.34
N GLN A 270 15.68 2.67 4.89
CA GLN A 270 15.71 2.87 6.34
C GLN A 270 14.25 3.05 6.79
N VAL A 271 13.60 1.96 7.15
CA VAL A 271 12.29 1.96 7.82
C VAL A 271 12.51 1.73 9.30
#